data_beb85a9fac405d15c1b826c305f7b48d
#
_entry.id   beb85a9fac405d15c1b826c305f7b48d
#
_cell.length_a   1.000
_cell.length_b   1.000
_cell.length_c   1.000
_cell.angle_alpha   90.00
_cell.angle_beta   90.00
_cell.angle_gamma   90.00
#
_symmetry.space_group_name_H-M   'P 1'
#
loop_
_entity.id
_entity.type
_entity.pdbx_description
1 polymer ?
#
loop_
_entity_poly.entity_id
_entity_poly.type
_entity_poly.pdbx_seq_one_letter_code
_entity_poly.pdbx_strand_id
1 'polypeptide(L)'
;MTLIEKVVPGVFRKINNNLEILVFRHPLAGIQIVKGTVEHQEQLEYAALRELYEESGIKRAQIHSYLGKHIPSEAGPDWHVFVCSTHEALKDKWSHFCEDDIGLTFEFLWHSFLSPPTEEWHPLFKELFEFIKSKYKLN
;
A
#
# COMPACT_ATOMS: atom_id res chain seq x y z
N MET A 1 -21.08 7.39 -17.10
CA MET A 1 -19.65 7.64 -16.86
C MET A 1 -19.18 6.81 -15.68
N THR A 2 -18.12 6.05 -15.87
CA THR A 2 -17.58 5.20 -14.81
C THR A 2 -16.53 5.99 -14.04
N LEU A 3 -16.68 6.06 -12.70
CA LEU A 3 -15.67 6.68 -11.86
C LEU A 3 -14.49 5.73 -11.70
N ILE A 4 -13.28 6.28 -11.83
CA ILE A 4 -12.08 5.52 -11.54
C ILE A 4 -11.86 5.55 -10.04
N GLU A 5 -11.65 4.37 -9.46
CA GLU A 5 -11.36 4.25 -8.03
C GLU A 5 -10.01 3.57 -7.84
N LYS A 6 -9.31 3.95 -6.77
CA LYS A 6 -8.04 3.35 -6.40
C LYS A 6 -8.18 2.63 -5.06
N VAL A 7 -7.39 1.59 -4.88
CA VAL A 7 -7.33 0.84 -3.62
C VAL A 7 -5.91 0.84 -3.09
N VAL A 8 -5.79 0.82 -1.76
CA VAL A 8 -4.51 0.77 -1.07
C VAL A 8 -4.56 -0.39 -0.06
N PRO A 9 -3.97 -1.54 -0.39
CA PRO A 9 -3.93 -2.68 0.54
C PRO A 9 -2.75 -2.54 1.50
N GLY A 10 -2.94 -1.82 2.59
CA GLY A 10 -1.89 -1.59 3.58
C GLY A 10 -1.58 -2.85 4.38
N VAL A 11 -0.30 -3.21 4.48
CA VAL A 11 0.16 -4.35 5.29
C VAL A 11 1.01 -3.81 6.42
N PHE A 12 0.70 -4.22 7.65
CA PHE A 12 1.33 -3.71 8.85
C PHE A 12 1.98 -4.84 9.63
N ARG A 13 3.01 -4.49 10.42
CA ARG A 13 3.60 -5.44 11.37
C ARG A 13 4.09 -4.69 12.61
N LYS A 14 4.22 -5.41 13.73
CA LYS A 14 4.84 -4.86 14.95
C LYS A 14 6.14 -5.61 15.23
N ILE A 15 7.20 -4.84 15.40
CA ILE A 15 8.50 -5.36 15.81
C ILE A 15 8.89 -4.60 17.08
N ASN A 16 9.01 -5.31 18.20
CA ASN A 16 9.38 -4.71 19.50
C ASN A 16 8.49 -3.50 19.85
N ASN A 17 7.16 -3.68 19.69
CA ASN A 17 6.14 -2.65 19.89
C ASN A 17 6.21 -1.48 18.91
N ASN A 18 7.05 -1.55 17.90
CA ASN A 18 7.14 -0.55 16.86
C ASN A 18 6.27 -0.98 15.67
N LEU A 19 5.28 -0.15 15.35
CA LEU A 19 4.41 -0.41 14.19
C LEU A 19 5.10 0.04 12.91
N GLU A 20 5.08 -0.84 11.92
CA GLU A 20 5.66 -0.55 10.61
C GLU A 20 4.65 -0.86 9.51
N ILE A 21 4.77 -0.15 8.40
CA ILE A 21 3.96 -0.39 7.21
C ILE A 21 4.86 -0.84 6.06
N LEU A 22 4.33 -1.76 5.25
CA LEU A 22 5.04 -2.24 4.07
C LEU A 22 5.07 -1.16 3.01
N VAL A 23 6.26 -0.87 2.51
CA VAL A 23 6.47 0.09 1.42
C VAL A 23 7.39 -0.55 0.38
N PHE A 24 7.49 0.08 -0.78
CA PHE A 24 8.45 -0.38 -1.78
C PHE A 24 9.12 0.79 -2.47
N ARG A 25 10.35 0.54 -2.92
CA ARG A 25 11.10 1.51 -3.72
C ARG A 25 10.84 1.21 -5.19
N HIS A 26 10.14 2.14 -5.83
CA HIS A 26 9.91 2.10 -7.27
C HIS A 26 11.16 2.66 -7.95
N PRO A 27 11.73 1.95 -8.94
CA PRO A 27 13.01 2.40 -9.51
C PRO A 27 12.97 3.77 -10.18
N LEU A 28 11.77 4.23 -10.56
CA LEU A 28 11.61 5.50 -11.27
C LEU A 28 10.84 6.57 -10.48
N ALA A 29 10.17 6.20 -9.39
CA ALA A 29 9.20 7.10 -8.76
C ALA A 29 9.29 7.17 -7.23
N GLY A 30 10.33 6.59 -6.64
CA GLY A 30 10.56 6.70 -5.20
C GLY A 30 9.75 5.73 -4.36
N ILE A 31 9.72 5.97 -3.05
CA ILE A 31 9.06 5.08 -2.11
C ILE A 31 7.55 5.30 -2.16
N GLN A 32 6.83 4.19 -2.21
CA GLN A 32 5.37 4.15 -2.33
C GLN A 32 4.80 3.04 -1.44
N ILE A 33 3.50 3.14 -1.22
CA ILE A 33 2.70 2.06 -0.61
C ILE A 33 1.93 1.42 -1.77
N VAL A 34 1.67 0.12 -1.71
CA VAL A 34 0.95 -0.56 -2.79
C VAL A 34 -0.39 0.16 -3.05
N LYS A 35 -0.65 0.45 -4.31
CA LYS A 35 -1.86 1.13 -4.75
C LYS A 35 -2.18 0.66 -6.16
N GLY A 36 -3.44 0.49 -6.47
CA GLY A 36 -3.82 0.10 -7.82
C GLY A 36 -5.21 0.56 -8.20
N THR A 37 -5.54 0.35 -9.45
CA THR A 37 -6.82 0.76 -10.01
C THR A 37 -7.84 -0.36 -9.90
N VAL A 38 -9.05 -0.01 -9.49
CA VAL A 38 -10.17 -0.94 -9.47
C VAL A 38 -10.63 -1.15 -10.92
N GLU A 39 -10.73 -2.40 -11.32
CA GLU A 39 -11.19 -2.72 -12.67
C GLU A 39 -12.69 -2.67 -12.76
N HIS A 40 -13.22 -2.64 -14.00
CA HIS A 40 -14.65 -2.57 -14.25
C HIS A 40 -15.36 -3.71 -13.51
N GLN A 41 -16.40 -3.36 -12.71
CA GLN A 41 -17.22 -4.30 -11.94
C GLN A 41 -16.45 -5.11 -10.87
N GLU A 42 -15.23 -4.72 -10.57
CA GLU A 42 -14.45 -5.36 -9.52
C GLU A 42 -14.82 -4.77 -8.16
N GLN A 43 -14.98 -5.63 -7.15
CA GLN A 43 -15.21 -5.17 -5.79
C GLN A 43 -13.91 -4.60 -5.20
N LEU A 44 -14.03 -3.61 -4.33
CA LEU A 44 -12.87 -2.93 -3.76
C LEU A 44 -11.94 -3.88 -3.01
N GLU A 45 -12.49 -4.78 -2.19
CA GLU A 45 -11.69 -5.72 -1.40
C GLU A 45 -10.92 -6.67 -2.30
N TYR A 46 -11.57 -7.14 -3.36
CA TYR A 46 -10.92 -8.03 -4.33
C TYR A 46 -9.79 -7.29 -5.06
N ALA A 47 -10.06 -6.05 -5.48
CA ALA A 47 -9.05 -5.24 -6.15
C ALA A 47 -7.83 -5.01 -5.26
N ALA A 48 -8.06 -4.75 -3.97
CA ALA A 48 -6.98 -4.52 -3.02
C ALA A 48 -6.07 -5.75 -2.91
N LEU A 49 -6.66 -6.94 -2.75
CA LEU A 49 -5.87 -8.17 -2.63
C LEU A 49 -5.18 -8.54 -3.94
N ARG A 50 -5.85 -8.30 -5.08
CA ARG A 50 -5.25 -8.54 -6.40
C ARG A 50 -4.03 -7.65 -6.62
N GLU A 51 -4.16 -6.36 -6.34
CA GLU A 51 -3.04 -5.42 -6.50
C GLU A 51 -1.90 -5.76 -5.56
N LEU A 52 -2.20 -6.16 -4.32
CA LEU A 52 -1.17 -6.56 -3.38
C LEU A 52 -0.38 -7.75 -3.91
N TYR A 53 -1.09 -8.74 -4.45
CA TYR A 53 -0.43 -9.92 -5.03
C TYR A 53 0.42 -9.54 -6.24
N GLU A 54 -0.13 -8.77 -7.16
CA GLU A 54 0.57 -8.40 -8.40
C GLU A 54 1.85 -7.61 -8.13
N GLU A 55 1.81 -6.68 -7.17
CA GLU A 55 2.96 -5.81 -6.91
C GLU A 55 3.96 -6.38 -5.92
N SER A 56 3.51 -7.13 -4.91
CA SER A 56 4.38 -7.61 -3.83
C SER A 56 4.65 -9.11 -3.84
N GLY A 57 3.80 -9.88 -4.49
CA GLY A 57 3.89 -11.33 -4.46
C GLY A 57 3.23 -11.98 -3.25
N ILE A 58 2.61 -11.21 -2.36
CA ILE A 58 1.93 -11.76 -1.18
C ILE A 58 0.65 -12.47 -1.64
N LYS A 59 0.59 -13.79 -1.46
CA LYS A 59 -0.49 -14.62 -2.01
C LYS A 59 -1.67 -14.81 -1.09
N ARG A 60 -1.44 -14.82 0.23
CA ARG A 60 -2.44 -15.24 1.21
C ARG A 60 -2.80 -14.11 2.16
N ALA A 61 -3.02 -12.94 1.59
CA ALA A 61 -3.46 -11.81 2.38
C ALA A 61 -4.98 -11.83 2.55
N GLN A 62 -5.43 -11.24 3.62
CA GLN A 62 -6.85 -11.08 3.93
C GLN A 62 -7.14 -9.63 4.26
N ILE A 63 -8.36 -9.19 3.94
CA ILE A 63 -8.83 -7.89 4.39
C ILE A 63 -9.17 -8.01 5.87
N HIS A 64 -8.53 -7.19 6.69
CA HIS A 64 -8.84 -7.10 8.11
C HIS A 64 -9.92 -6.06 8.37
N SER A 65 -9.77 -4.87 7.76
CA SER A 65 -10.76 -3.79 7.93
C SER A 65 -10.58 -2.74 6.83
N TYR A 66 -11.63 -1.94 6.65
CA TYR A 66 -11.59 -0.76 5.80
C TYR A 66 -11.17 0.43 6.65
N LEU A 67 -10.05 1.06 6.32
CA LEU A 67 -9.53 2.16 7.12
C LEU A 67 -10.21 3.48 6.79
N GLY A 68 -10.51 3.70 5.52
CA GLY A 68 -11.17 4.91 5.11
C GLY A 68 -10.81 5.32 3.69
N LYS A 69 -11.41 6.41 3.27
CA LYS A 69 -11.19 6.97 1.93
C LYS A 69 -10.26 8.17 2.04
N HIS A 70 -9.11 8.09 1.39
CA HIS A 70 -8.15 9.17 1.30
C HIS A 70 -8.39 9.96 0.03
N ILE A 71 -8.50 11.27 0.16
CA ILE A 71 -8.69 12.17 -0.99
C ILE A 71 -7.36 12.89 -1.21
N PRO A 72 -6.64 12.55 -2.30
CA PRO A 72 -5.35 13.22 -2.56
C PRO A 72 -5.54 14.71 -2.80
N SER A 73 -4.54 15.50 -2.43
CA SER A 73 -4.56 16.95 -2.68
C SER A 73 -4.52 17.28 -4.16
N GLU A 74 -3.88 16.41 -4.93
CA GLU A 74 -3.85 16.52 -6.39
C GLU A 74 -5.13 15.96 -6.97
N ALA A 75 -5.68 16.60 -8.01
CA ALA A 75 -6.91 16.15 -8.64
C ALA A 75 -6.77 14.71 -9.13
N GLY A 76 -7.78 13.91 -8.89
CA GLY A 76 -7.76 12.52 -9.29
C GLY A 76 -8.74 11.68 -8.49
N PRO A 77 -8.70 10.35 -8.65
CA PRO A 77 -9.62 9.46 -7.95
C PRO A 77 -9.34 9.39 -6.45
N ASP A 78 -10.38 9.02 -5.71
CA ASP A 78 -10.26 8.74 -4.28
C ASP A 78 -9.54 7.41 -4.08
N TRP A 79 -8.83 7.28 -2.95
CA TRP A 79 -8.08 6.09 -2.61
C TRP A 79 -8.75 5.39 -1.42
N HIS A 80 -9.21 4.17 -1.64
CA HIS A 80 -9.83 3.36 -0.59
C HIS A 80 -8.75 2.55 0.12
N VAL A 81 -8.53 2.84 1.39
CA VAL A 81 -7.43 2.25 2.16
C VAL A 81 -7.94 1.09 3.01
N PHE A 82 -7.31 -0.05 2.88
CA PHE A 82 -7.63 -1.25 3.64
C PHE A 82 -6.45 -1.64 4.54
N VAL A 83 -6.79 -2.20 5.69
CA VAL A 83 -5.80 -2.88 6.54
C VAL A 83 -5.86 -4.36 6.17
N CYS A 84 -4.73 -4.88 5.71
CA CYS A 84 -4.61 -6.27 5.29
C CYS A 84 -3.68 -7.02 6.23
N SER A 85 -3.94 -8.31 6.39
CA SER A 85 -3.10 -9.19 7.19
C SER A 85 -2.75 -10.44 6.39
N THR A 86 -1.70 -11.13 6.80
CA THR A 86 -1.30 -12.39 6.18
C THR A 86 -0.64 -13.28 7.22
N HIS A 87 -0.81 -14.59 7.05
CA HIS A 87 -0.11 -15.59 7.86
C HIS A 87 1.23 -15.97 7.23
N GLU A 88 1.56 -15.44 6.06
CA GLU A 88 2.86 -15.67 5.45
C GLU A 88 3.96 -15.02 6.29
N ALA A 89 5.11 -15.70 6.39
CA ALA A 89 6.27 -15.12 7.04
C ALA A 89 6.93 -14.15 6.08
N LEU A 90 6.70 -12.86 6.27
CA LEU A 90 7.26 -11.84 5.39
C LEU A 90 8.67 -11.47 5.80
N LYS A 91 9.55 -11.37 4.81
CA LYS A 91 10.94 -11.00 5.05
C LYS A 91 11.04 -9.51 5.37
N ASP A 92 12.18 -9.10 5.93
CA ASP A 92 12.46 -7.69 6.17
C ASP A 92 12.67 -6.93 4.88
N LYS A 93 13.17 -7.60 3.84
CA LYS A 93 13.37 -7.02 2.52
C LYS A 93 13.23 -8.11 1.47
N TRP A 94 12.61 -7.75 0.34
CA TRP A 94 12.59 -8.64 -0.83
C TRP A 94 12.33 -7.82 -2.08
N SER A 95 12.63 -8.42 -3.23
CA SER A 95 12.34 -7.81 -4.53
C SER A 95 11.26 -8.61 -5.23
N HIS A 96 10.40 -7.92 -5.95
CA HIS A 96 9.33 -8.57 -6.71
C HIS A 96 9.26 -7.92 -8.09
N PHE A 97 9.25 -8.78 -9.12
CA PHE A 97 9.10 -8.32 -10.50
C PHE A 97 7.62 -8.16 -10.80
N CYS A 98 7.22 -6.94 -11.16
CA CYS A 98 5.83 -6.61 -11.48
C CYS A 98 5.68 -6.51 -12.99
N GLU A 99 4.99 -7.48 -13.59
CA GLU A 99 4.80 -7.52 -15.04
C GLU A 99 3.90 -6.38 -15.53
N ASP A 100 2.90 -6.03 -14.74
CA ASP A 100 1.89 -5.04 -15.10
C ASP A 100 2.45 -3.62 -15.20
N ASP A 101 3.60 -3.38 -14.57
CA ASP A 101 4.20 -2.05 -14.57
C ASP A 101 5.42 -2.01 -15.49
N ILE A 102 5.23 -2.46 -16.71
CA ILE A 102 6.24 -2.51 -17.78
C ILE A 102 7.45 -3.36 -17.39
N GLY A 103 7.25 -4.36 -16.53
CA GLY A 103 8.32 -5.24 -16.12
C GLY A 103 9.34 -4.59 -15.22
N LEU A 104 8.89 -3.85 -14.21
CA LEU A 104 9.78 -3.24 -13.23
C LEU A 104 9.92 -4.10 -11.99
N THR A 105 11.09 -4.04 -11.37
CA THR A 105 11.35 -4.72 -10.12
C THR A 105 11.21 -3.74 -8.97
N PHE A 106 10.36 -4.08 -8.01
CA PHE A 106 10.13 -3.29 -6.81
C PHE A 106 10.89 -3.87 -5.62
N GLU A 107 11.54 -3.01 -4.85
CA GLU A 107 12.24 -3.42 -3.64
C GLU A 107 11.35 -3.16 -2.43
N PHE A 108 10.89 -4.22 -1.77
CA PHE A 108 10.00 -4.11 -0.61
C PHE A 108 10.79 -4.02 0.69
N LEU A 109 10.32 -3.15 1.58
CA LEU A 109 10.90 -2.92 2.90
C LEU A 109 9.83 -2.39 3.83
N TRP A 110 10.19 -2.17 5.09
CA TRP A 110 9.25 -1.70 6.11
C TRP A 110 9.62 -0.30 6.58
N HIS A 111 8.62 0.51 6.85
CA HIS A 111 8.81 1.87 7.33
C HIS A 111 8.11 2.06 8.68
N SER A 112 8.85 2.57 9.67
CA SER A 112 8.31 2.82 11.00
C SER A 112 7.37 4.02 11.00
N PHE A 113 6.25 3.91 11.73
CA PHE A 113 5.38 5.06 11.94
C PHE A 113 5.98 6.13 12.83
N LEU A 114 7.08 5.82 13.53
CA LEU A 114 7.81 6.80 14.33
C LEU A 114 8.76 7.66 13.51
N SER A 115 9.02 7.26 12.27
CA SER A 115 9.92 8.00 11.38
C SER A 115 9.13 8.72 10.30
N PRO A 116 9.37 10.02 10.10
CA PRO A 116 8.69 10.72 9.01
C PRO A 116 9.17 10.21 7.65
N PRO A 117 8.33 10.32 6.61
CA PRO A 117 8.78 10.00 5.26
C PRO A 117 9.95 10.87 4.84
N THR A 118 10.91 10.30 4.13
CA THR A 118 12.07 11.02 3.64
C THR A 118 11.78 11.67 2.30
N GLU A 119 12.75 12.40 1.77
CA GLU A 119 12.63 13.01 0.45
C GLU A 119 12.57 11.97 -0.68
N GLU A 120 12.98 10.74 -0.41
CA GLU A 120 12.88 9.65 -1.37
C GLU A 120 11.43 9.27 -1.66
N TRP A 121 10.50 9.58 -0.76
CA TRP A 121 9.10 9.25 -0.94
C TRP A 121 8.45 10.11 -2.03
N HIS A 122 7.62 9.46 -2.85
CA HIS A 122 6.75 10.17 -3.77
C HIS A 122 5.77 11.04 -2.97
N PRO A 123 5.59 12.34 -3.34
CA PRO A 123 4.78 13.27 -2.53
C PRO A 123 3.37 12.80 -2.21
N LEU A 124 2.67 12.17 -3.14
CA LEU A 124 1.31 11.68 -2.88
C LEU A 124 1.29 10.59 -1.81
N PHE A 125 2.38 9.85 -1.68
CA PHE A 125 2.47 8.79 -0.68
C PHE A 125 2.88 9.33 0.69
N LYS A 126 3.49 10.50 0.76
CA LYS A 126 3.67 11.19 2.04
C LYS A 126 2.31 11.57 2.62
N GLU A 127 1.40 12.08 1.78
CA GLU A 127 0.03 12.40 2.19
C GLU A 127 -0.70 11.16 2.67
N LEU A 128 -0.58 10.07 1.91
CA LEU A 128 -1.23 8.81 2.28
C LEU A 128 -0.71 8.30 3.62
N PHE A 129 0.60 8.36 3.84
CA PHE A 129 1.19 7.92 5.10
C PHE A 129 0.61 8.70 6.28
N GLU A 130 0.47 10.02 6.14
CA GLU A 130 -0.12 10.85 7.21
C GLU A 130 -1.59 10.51 7.44
N PHE A 131 -2.35 10.25 6.36
CA PHE A 131 -3.73 9.82 6.47
C PHE A 131 -3.82 8.51 7.26
N ILE A 132 -3.01 7.51 6.89
CA ILE A 132 -3.01 6.21 7.56
C ILE A 132 -2.63 6.38 9.02
N LYS A 133 -1.60 7.17 9.31
CA LYS A 133 -1.14 7.41 10.67
C LYS A 133 -2.23 8.03 11.54
N SER A 134 -3.04 8.92 10.97
CA SER A 134 -4.12 9.58 11.70
C SER A 134 -5.30 8.65 11.95
N LYS A 135 -5.52 7.67 11.10
CA LYS A 135 -6.69 6.77 11.17
C LYS A 135 -6.39 5.45 11.85
N TYR A 136 -5.19 4.92 11.67
CA TYR A 136 -4.82 3.63 12.27
C TYR A 136 -4.42 3.84 13.71
N LYS A 137 -5.23 3.31 14.63
CA LYS A 137 -4.98 3.49 16.05
C LYS A 137 -4.06 2.38 16.56
N LEU A 138 -3.02 2.81 17.24
CA LEU A 138 -2.08 1.91 17.90
C LEU A 138 -2.67 1.50 19.23
N ASN A 139 -3.07 0.25 19.33
CA ASN A 139 -3.51 -0.32 20.61
C ASN A 139 -2.44 -1.28 21.10
#